data_0f5b3338d639f1b45150f169bae5b261
#
_entry.id   0f5b3338d639f1b45150f169bae5b261
#
_cell.length_a   1.000
_cell.length_b   1.000
_cell.length_c   1.000
_cell.angle_alpha   90.00
_cell.angle_beta   90.00
_cell.angle_gamma   90.00
#
_symmetry.space_group_name_H-M   'P 1'
#
loop_
_entity.id
_entity.type
_entity.pdbx_description
1 polymer ?
#
loop_
_entity_poly.entity_id
_entity_poly.type
_entity_poly.pdbx_seq_one_letter_code
_entity_poly.pdbx_strand_id
1 'polypeptide(L)'
;MSRLNNLYKKMIEYDRGDPKRIQHFVKVHSFARLIGQEEYIDDHTLYILEAAAYVHDIGIHPAMEKYGRDDGKLQEQEGPAEAEKMMKQLGFEQDVIDRVSYLVGHHHTYTNIDGMDYQILVEADFLVNYFENHSETDTIKKSVKKIFKTETGIRIATEMFFPEEFQMSETWAQDGLQELDDFIEAQGIYIRQ
;
A
#
# COMPACT_ATOMS: atom_id res chain seq x y z
N MET A 1 -9.97 22.93 -6.53
CA MET A 1 -9.94 21.64 -5.82
C MET A 1 -8.81 20.82 -6.41
N SER A 2 -8.09 20.03 -5.59
CA SER A 2 -7.06 19.15 -6.14
C SER A 2 -7.67 18.05 -7.00
N ARG A 3 -6.92 17.57 -8.01
CA ARG A 3 -7.38 16.44 -8.87
C ARG A 3 -7.63 15.17 -8.04
N LEU A 4 -6.81 14.91 -7.03
CA LEU A 4 -7.01 13.80 -6.08
C LEU A 4 -8.38 13.88 -5.38
N ASN A 5 -8.78 15.05 -4.89
CA ASN A 5 -10.11 15.20 -4.30
C ASN A 5 -11.26 14.97 -5.29
N ASN A 6 -11.05 15.33 -6.55
CA ASN A 6 -12.05 15.07 -7.59
C ASN A 6 -12.11 13.56 -7.92
N LEU A 7 -10.94 12.90 -7.98
CA LEU A 7 -10.85 11.46 -8.18
C LEU A 7 -11.53 10.69 -7.04
N TYR A 8 -11.24 11.06 -5.79
CA TYR A 8 -11.89 10.48 -4.61
C TYR A 8 -13.42 10.57 -4.70
N LYS A 9 -13.97 11.78 -4.99
CA LYS A 9 -15.42 11.96 -5.16
C LYS A 9 -15.97 11.12 -6.30
N LYS A 10 -15.20 11.03 -7.40
CA LYS A 10 -15.61 10.26 -8.57
C LYS A 10 -15.65 8.77 -8.29
N MET A 11 -14.73 8.26 -7.47
CA MET A 11 -14.75 6.87 -7.01
C MET A 11 -15.94 6.60 -6.07
N ILE A 12 -16.30 7.52 -5.18
CA ILE A 12 -17.53 7.38 -4.38
C ILE A 12 -18.77 7.30 -5.28
N GLU A 13 -18.82 8.08 -6.35
CA GLU A 13 -19.92 8.02 -7.32
C GLU A 13 -19.92 6.70 -8.11
N TYR A 14 -18.74 6.20 -8.46
CA TYR A 14 -18.54 4.97 -9.21
C TYR A 14 -19.00 3.75 -8.41
N ASP A 15 -18.63 3.69 -7.13
CA ASP A 15 -19.00 2.62 -6.18
C ASP A 15 -20.29 2.93 -5.39
N ARG A 16 -21.19 3.76 -5.96
CA ARG A 16 -22.41 4.16 -5.28
C ARG A 16 -23.26 2.96 -4.87
N GLY A 17 -23.54 2.86 -3.59
CA GLY A 17 -24.32 1.76 -3.00
C GLY A 17 -23.46 0.61 -2.50
N ASP A 18 -22.16 0.67 -2.68
CA ASP A 18 -21.20 -0.28 -2.11
C ASP A 18 -20.31 0.39 -1.04
N PRO A 19 -20.80 0.52 0.20
CA PRO A 19 -20.02 1.15 1.27
C PRO A 19 -18.78 0.35 1.65
N LYS A 20 -18.77 -0.97 1.45
CA LYS A 20 -17.61 -1.79 1.73
C LYS A 20 -16.44 -1.41 0.82
N ARG A 21 -16.68 -1.31 -0.48
CA ARG A 21 -15.68 -0.93 -1.48
C ARG A 21 -15.18 0.50 -1.28
N ILE A 22 -16.10 1.43 -1.00
CA ILE A 22 -15.73 2.82 -0.67
C ILE A 22 -14.81 2.86 0.56
N GLN A 23 -15.13 2.13 1.63
CA GLN A 23 -14.27 2.05 2.82
C GLN A 23 -12.95 1.36 2.55
N HIS A 24 -12.91 0.38 1.65
CA HIS A 24 -11.70 -0.30 1.24
C HIS A 24 -10.69 0.68 0.64
N PHE A 25 -11.00 1.35 -0.47
CA PHE A 25 -10.05 2.25 -1.10
C PHE A 25 -9.67 3.47 -0.23
N VAL A 26 -10.57 3.93 0.65
CA VAL A 26 -10.23 5.00 1.61
C VAL A 26 -9.15 4.54 2.59
N LYS A 27 -9.26 3.33 3.11
CA LYS A 27 -8.26 2.75 4.01
C LYS A 27 -6.95 2.47 3.29
N VAL A 28 -7.00 1.89 2.09
CA VAL A 28 -5.81 1.65 1.26
C VAL A 28 -5.08 2.96 0.97
N HIS A 29 -5.79 4.00 0.55
CA HIS A 29 -5.19 5.32 0.35
C HIS A 29 -4.55 5.88 1.63
N SER A 30 -5.21 5.73 2.78
CA SER A 30 -4.67 6.23 4.05
C SER A 30 -3.34 5.56 4.42
N PHE A 31 -3.26 4.23 4.31
CA PHE A 31 -2.01 3.50 4.55
C PHE A 31 -0.96 3.80 3.50
N ALA A 32 -1.32 3.80 2.21
CA ALA A 32 -0.39 4.09 1.12
C ALA A 32 0.27 5.47 1.30
N ARG A 33 -0.52 6.49 1.62
CA ARG A 33 -0.01 7.83 1.88
C ARG A 33 0.93 7.86 3.09
N LEU A 34 0.52 7.25 4.22
CA LEU A 34 1.35 7.21 5.43
C LEU A 34 2.69 6.52 5.14
N ILE A 35 2.65 5.32 4.54
CA ILE A 35 3.87 4.56 4.23
C ILE A 35 4.74 5.38 3.26
N GLY A 36 4.16 5.94 2.18
CA GLY A 36 4.93 6.72 1.21
C GLY A 36 5.61 7.95 1.81
N GLN A 37 4.97 8.62 2.77
CA GLN A 37 5.57 9.76 3.48
C GLN A 37 6.71 9.32 4.41
N GLU A 38 6.53 8.25 5.16
CA GLU A 38 7.54 7.72 6.09
C GLU A 38 8.74 7.07 5.36
N GLU A 39 8.51 6.51 4.17
CA GLU A 39 9.57 5.99 3.29
C GLU A 39 10.22 7.08 2.42
N TYR A 40 9.86 8.35 2.62
CA TYR A 40 10.44 9.52 1.96
C TYR A 40 10.44 9.47 0.42
N ILE A 41 9.40 8.86 -0.19
CA ILE A 41 9.26 8.92 -1.65
C ILE A 41 8.98 10.37 -2.09
N ASP A 42 9.41 10.74 -3.29
CA ASP A 42 9.22 12.09 -3.80
C ASP A 42 7.74 12.45 -4.02
N ASP A 43 7.43 13.74 -4.02
CA ASP A 43 6.05 14.25 -4.10
C ASP A 43 5.30 13.79 -5.35
N HIS A 44 6.01 13.60 -6.49
CA HIS A 44 5.39 13.13 -7.72
C HIS A 44 5.02 11.64 -7.63
N THR A 45 5.93 10.82 -7.12
CA THR A 45 5.69 9.40 -6.86
C THR A 45 4.57 9.22 -5.82
N LEU A 46 4.54 10.04 -4.76
CA LEU A 46 3.47 10.03 -3.78
C LEU A 46 2.12 10.40 -4.40
N TYR A 47 2.09 11.41 -5.28
CA TYR A 47 0.87 11.81 -5.99
C TYR A 47 0.30 10.68 -6.87
N ILE A 48 1.17 9.96 -7.57
CA ILE A 48 0.81 8.76 -8.36
C ILE A 48 0.25 7.67 -7.45
N LEU A 49 0.94 7.38 -6.35
CA LEU A 49 0.53 6.36 -5.38
C LEU A 49 -0.84 6.66 -4.77
N GLU A 50 -1.08 7.92 -4.36
CA GLU A 50 -2.37 8.34 -3.82
C GLU A 50 -3.50 8.17 -4.86
N ALA A 51 -3.24 8.53 -6.13
CA ALA A 51 -4.21 8.33 -7.20
C ALA A 51 -4.47 6.84 -7.46
N ALA A 52 -3.41 6.02 -7.53
CA ALA A 52 -3.52 4.57 -7.72
C ALA A 52 -4.31 3.91 -6.59
N ALA A 53 -4.07 4.29 -5.34
CA ALA A 53 -4.77 3.76 -4.18
C ALA A 53 -6.28 3.99 -4.23
N TYR A 54 -6.76 5.08 -4.84
CA TYR A 54 -8.20 5.29 -5.05
C TYR A 54 -8.79 4.39 -6.12
N VAL A 55 -8.04 4.06 -7.19
CA VAL A 55 -8.59 3.38 -8.37
C VAL A 55 -8.09 1.96 -8.57
N HIS A 56 -7.26 1.40 -7.66
CA HIS A 56 -6.64 0.08 -7.89
C HIS A 56 -7.66 -1.01 -8.21
N ASP A 57 -8.79 -1.00 -7.54
CA ASP A 57 -9.90 -1.96 -7.67
C ASP A 57 -10.97 -1.57 -8.71
N ILE A 58 -10.77 -0.51 -9.49
CA ILE A 58 -11.76 -0.01 -10.44
C ILE A 58 -12.18 -1.06 -11.49
N GLY A 59 -11.36 -2.06 -11.72
CA GLY A 59 -11.61 -3.19 -12.62
C GLY A 59 -12.70 -4.15 -12.16
N ILE A 60 -13.12 -4.09 -10.91
CA ILE A 60 -14.11 -5.02 -10.34
C ILE A 60 -15.48 -4.91 -11.05
N HIS A 61 -15.99 -3.69 -11.24
CA HIS A 61 -17.28 -3.50 -11.93
C HIS A 61 -17.29 -4.07 -13.36
N PRO A 62 -16.35 -3.71 -14.25
CA PRO A 62 -16.32 -4.27 -15.59
C PRO A 62 -16.04 -5.77 -15.62
N ALA A 63 -15.25 -6.30 -14.67
CA ALA A 63 -15.03 -7.74 -14.54
C ALA A 63 -16.34 -8.47 -14.17
N MET A 64 -17.07 -7.97 -13.18
CA MET A 64 -18.37 -8.52 -12.79
C MET A 64 -19.39 -8.44 -13.91
N GLU A 65 -19.45 -7.32 -14.64
CA GLU A 65 -20.38 -7.15 -15.76
C GLU A 65 -20.09 -8.11 -16.92
N LYS A 66 -18.82 -8.28 -17.29
CA LYS A 66 -18.40 -9.10 -18.44
C LYS A 66 -18.34 -10.60 -18.13
N TYR A 67 -17.89 -10.97 -16.94
CA TYR A 67 -17.51 -12.35 -16.60
C TYR A 67 -18.29 -12.94 -15.42
N GLY A 68 -19.05 -12.15 -14.68
CA GLY A 68 -19.78 -12.56 -13.46
C GLY A 68 -18.88 -12.93 -12.29
N ARG A 69 -17.60 -12.49 -12.33
CA ARG A 69 -16.59 -12.69 -11.28
C ARG A 69 -15.54 -11.58 -11.35
N ASP A 70 -14.81 -11.39 -10.25
CA ASP A 70 -13.88 -10.28 -10.02
C ASP A 70 -12.52 -10.73 -9.46
N ASP A 71 -12.05 -11.91 -9.88
CA ASP A 71 -10.71 -12.35 -9.46
C ASP A 71 -9.60 -11.38 -9.93
N GLY A 72 -8.48 -11.37 -9.20
CA GLY A 72 -7.40 -10.39 -9.40
C GLY A 72 -6.90 -10.27 -10.85
N LYS A 73 -6.87 -11.37 -11.62
CA LYS A 73 -6.46 -11.32 -13.03
C LYS A 73 -7.44 -10.54 -13.91
N LEU A 74 -8.73 -10.68 -13.63
CA LEU A 74 -9.76 -9.93 -14.36
C LEU A 74 -9.75 -8.47 -13.97
N GLN A 75 -9.49 -8.15 -12.70
CA GLN A 75 -9.31 -6.77 -12.25
C GLN A 75 -8.11 -6.11 -12.94
N GLU A 76 -6.96 -6.78 -12.97
CA GLU A 76 -5.77 -6.32 -13.70
C GLU A 76 -6.01 -6.14 -15.20
N GLN A 77 -6.85 -6.98 -15.81
CA GLN A 77 -7.19 -6.91 -17.23
C GLN A 77 -8.11 -5.74 -17.55
N GLU A 78 -9.14 -5.52 -16.74
CA GLU A 78 -10.21 -4.55 -17.04
C GLU A 78 -9.97 -3.17 -16.41
N GLY A 79 -9.21 -3.10 -15.31
CA GLY A 79 -9.00 -1.90 -14.53
C GLY A 79 -8.28 -0.77 -15.27
N PRO A 80 -7.16 -1.02 -15.98
CA PRO A 80 -6.37 0.03 -16.61
C PRO A 80 -7.16 0.94 -17.54
N ALA A 81 -8.03 0.40 -18.37
CA ALA A 81 -8.83 1.18 -19.32
C ALA A 81 -9.87 2.08 -18.62
N GLU A 82 -10.49 1.60 -17.53
CA GLU A 82 -11.43 2.40 -16.74
C GLU A 82 -10.71 3.49 -15.95
N ALA A 83 -9.54 3.18 -15.35
CA ALA A 83 -8.72 4.16 -14.66
C ALA A 83 -8.26 5.28 -15.61
N GLU A 84 -7.70 4.93 -16.77
CA GLU A 84 -7.29 5.87 -17.81
C GLU A 84 -8.45 6.79 -18.23
N LYS A 85 -9.60 6.23 -18.52
CA LYS A 85 -10.81 6.97 -18.93
C LYS A 85 -11.23 7.97 -17.85
N MET A 86 -11.32 7.53 -16.60
CA MET A 86 -11.70 8.39 -15.47
C MET A 86 -10.69 9.51 -15.24
N MET A 87 -9.41 9.19 -15.22
CA MET A 87 -8.34 10.16 -14.96
C MET A 87 -8.20 11.19 -16.08
N LYS A 88 -8.37 10.78 -17.35
CA LYS A 88 -8.43 11.72 -18.50
C LYS A 88 -9.59 12.72 -18.36
N GLN A 89 -10.77 12.27 -17.96
CA GLN A 89 -11.92 13.15 -17.72
C GLN A 89 -11.67 14.18 -16.60
N LEU A 90 -10.84 13.83 -15.63
CA LEU A 90 -10.46 14.68 -14.50
C LEU A 90 -9.23 15.56 -14.77
N GLY A 91 -8.61 15.43 -15.95
CA GLY A 91 -7.51 16.26 -16.41
C GLY A 91 -6.17 15.95 -15.73
N PHE A 92 -5.92 14.69 -15.40
CA PHE A 92 -4.59 14.25 -14.94
C PHE A 92 -3.58 14.32 -16.08
N GLU A 93 -2.31 14.50 -15.75
CA GLU A 93 -1.18 14.45 -16.66
C GLU A 93 -0.99 13.04 -17.24
N GLN A 94 -0.53 12.92 -18.49
CA GLN A 94 -0.46 11.63 -19.18
C GLN A 94 0.52 10.66 -18.50
N ASP A 95 1.65 11.12 -18.00
CA ASP A 95 2.62 10.31 -17.27
C ASP A 95 2.05 9.73 -15.97
N VAL A 96 1.23 10.51 -15.25
CA VAL A 96 0.50 10.04 -14.07
C VAL A 96 -0.54 8.97 -14.47
N ILE A 97 -1.29 9.21 -15.54
CA ILE A 97 -2.29 8.25 -16.05
C ILE A 97 -1.60 6.94 -16.45
N ASP A 98 -0.51 7.01 -17.18
CA ASP A 98 0.23 5.83 -17.66
C ASP A 98 0.74 4.99 -16.47
N ARG A 99 1.33 5.64 -15.46
CA ARG A 99 1.84 4.94 -14.29
C ARG A 99 0.73 4.37 -13.41
N VAL A 100 -0.34 5.13 -13.15
CA VAL A 100 -1.50 4.62 -12.39
C VAL A 100 -2.15 3.44 -13.11
N SER A 101 -2.35 3.54 -14.43
CA SER A 101 -2.91 2.43 -15.22
C SER A 101 -2.03 1.18 -15.14
N TYR A 102 -0.70 1.35 -15.17
CA TYR A 102 0.23 0.25 -14.95
C TYR A 102 0.06 -0.38 -13.56
N LEU A 103 0.00 0.42 -12.50
CA LEU A 103 -0.19 -0.05 -11.13
C LEU A 103 -1.52 -0.81 -10.98
N VAL A 104 -2.61 -0.27 -11.52
CA VAL A 104 -3.92 -0.93 -11.55
C VAL A 104 -3.86 -2.28 -12.27
N GLY A 105 -3.11 -2.35 -13.37
CA GLY A 105 -2.95 -3.59 -14.15
C GLY A 105 -2.03 -4.64 -13.52
N HIS A 106 -1.44 -4.37 -12.36
CA HIS A 106 -0.45 -5.26 -11.76
C HIS A 106 -0.58 -5.44 -10.24
N HIS A 107 -1.53 -4.78 -9.57
CA HIS A 107 -1.59 -4.73 -8.10
C HIS A 107 -1.85 -6.09 -7.43
N HIS A 108 -2.29 -7.10 -8.16
CA HIS A 108 -2.37 -8.50 -7.73
C HIS A 108 -1.17 -9.35 -8.18
N THR A 109 -0.19 -8.76 -8.86
CA THR A 109 1.04 -9.43 -9.31
C THR A 109 2.17 -9.07 -8.36
N TYR A 110 2.60 -10.03 -7.52
CA TYR A 110 3.56 -9.81 -6.42
C TYR A 110 4.99 -10.23 -6.78
N THR A 111 5.30 -10.27 -8.05
CA THR A 111 6.65 -10.58 -8.58
C THR A 111 7.09 -9.49 -9.53
N ASN A 112 8.40 -9.20 -9.55
CA ASN A 112 8.98 -8.14 -10.39
C ASN A 112 8.36 -6.76 -10.11
N ILE A 113 8.05 -6.47 -8.84
CA ILE A 113 7.58 -5.15 -8.42
C ILE A 113 8.67 -4.13 -8.75
N ASP A 114 8.32 -3.12 -9.55
CA ASP A 114 9.20 -2.02 -9.94
C ASP A 114 8.74 -0.70 -9.30
N GLY A 115 9.60 -0.09 -8.53
CA GLY A 115 9.33 1.19 -7.87
C GLY A 115 8.62 1.08 -6.52
N MET A 116 8.81 2.13 -5.72
CA MET A 116 8.26 2.20 -4.36
C MET A 116 6.75 2.42 -4.35
N ASP A 117 6.21 3.12 -5.33
CA ASP A 117 4.76 3.31 -5.50
C ASP A 117 4.02 1.98 -5.65
N TYR A 118 4.55 1.07 -6.46
CA TYR A 118 3.96 -0.26 -6.62
C TYR A 118 4.09 -1.09 -5.34
N GLN A 119 5.29 -1.12 -4.73
CA GLN A 119 5.53 -1.86 -3.49
C GLN A 119 4.59 -1.40 -2.38
N ILE A 120 4.47 -0.08 -2.18
CA ILE A 120 3.63 0.50 -1.13
C ILE A 120 2.15 0.27 -1.41
N LEU A 121 1.70 0.37 -2.67
CA LEU A 121 0.31 0.08 -3.02
C LEU A 121 -0.08 -1.35 -2.63
N VAL A 122 0.78 -2.33 -2.97
CA VAL A 122 0.58 -3.73 -2.62
C VAL A 122 0.53 -3.93 -1.10
N GLU A 123 1.46 -3.35 -0.37
CA GLU A 123 1.48 -3.47 1.10
C GLU A 123 0.25 -2.85 1.75
N ALA A 124 -0.15 -1.66 1.30
CA ALA A 124 -1.33 -0.96 1.81
C ALA A 124 -2.63 -1.75 1.55
N ASP A 125 -2.77 -2.35 0.36
CA ASP A 125 -3.89 -3.20 0.02
C ASP A 125 -3.93 -4.45 0.88
N PHE A 126 -2.79 -5.12 1.09
CA PHE A 126 -2.69 -6.27 2.00
C PHE A 126 -3.09 -5.93 3.44
N LEU A 127 -2.65 -4.79 3.99
CA LEU A 127 -3.02 -4.36 5.35
C LEU A 127 -4.54 -4.26 5.51
N VAL A 128 -5.23 -3.72 4.52
CA VAL A 128 -6.69 -3.60 4.53
C VAL A 128 -7.35 -4.97 4.34
N ASN A 129 -6.87 -5.75 3.38
CA ASN A 129 -7.40 -7.07 3.07
C ASN A 129 -7.28 -8.06 4.24
N TYR A 130 -6.18 -8.04 4.99
CA TYR A 130 -6.04 -8.90 6.18
C TYR A 130 -7.14 -8.65 7.20
N PHE A 131 -7.45 -7.38 7.45
CA PHE A 131 -8.53 -6.99 8.36
C PHE A 131 -9.92 -7.35 7.80
N GLU A 132 -10.20 -7.01 6.55
CA GLU A 132 -11.52 -7.19 5.93
C GLU A 132 -11.88 -8.66 5.72
N ASN A 133 -10.89 -9.50 5.46
CA ASN A 133 -11.06 -10.93 5.23
C ASN A 133 -10.88 -11.77 6.50
N HIS A 134 -10.67 -11.13 7.66
CA HIS A 134 -10.40 -11.82 8.93
C HIS A 134 -9.31 -12.88 8.81
N SER A 135 -8.21 -12.51 8.17
CA SER A 135 -7.10 -13.43 7.86
C SER A 135 -6.44 -13.95 9.14
N GLU A 136 -6.10 -15.23 9.14
CA GLU A 136 -5.41 -15.87 10.25
C GLU A 136 -3.99 -15.32 10.43
N THR A 137 -3.56 -15.10 11.69
CA THR A 137 -2.27 -14.50 12.05
C THR A 137 -1.09 -15.18 11.37
N ASP A 138 -1.05 -16.51 11.31
CA ASP A 138 0.04 -17.25 10.66
C ASP A 138 0.09 -17.02 9.14
N THR A 139 -1.05 -16.81 8.50
CA THR A 139 -1.13 -16.46 7.08
C THR A 139 -0.60 -15.06 6.85
N ILE A 140 -0.98 -14.10 7.71
CA ILE A 140 -0.48 -12.73 7.65
C ILE A 140 1.05 -12.71 7.80
N LYS A 141 1.61 -13.35 8.83
CA LYS A 141 3.06 -13.44 9.06
C LYS A 141 3.83 -13.96 7.84
N LYS A 142 3.34 -15.05 7.23
CA LYS A 142 3.97 -15.65 6.04
C LYS A 142 3.95 -14.69 4.85
N SER A 143 2.82 -13.99 4.63
CA SER A 143 2.70 -13.06 3.51
C SER A 143 3.48 -11.77 3.75
N VAL A 144 3.46 -11.20 4.96
CA VAL A 144 4.31 -10.05 5.32
C VAL A 144 5.77 -10.37 5.07
N LYS A 145 6.28 -11.47 5.60
CA LYS A 145 7.68 -11.91 5.38
C LYS A 145 8.04 -12.06 3.90
N LYS A 146 7.10 -12.47 3.05
CA LYS A 146 7.35 -12.73 1.63
C LYS A 146 7.23 -11.47 0.78
N ILE A 147 6.25 -10.63 1.06
CA ILE A 147 5.77 -9.57 0.16
C ILE A 147 6.23 -8.19 0.61
N PHE A 148 6.16 -7.89 1.92
CA PHE A 148 6.50 -6.57 2.42
C PHE A 148 8.00 -6.30 2.34
N LYS A 149 8.36 -5.05 1.99
CA LYS A 149 9.74 -4.59 1.83
C LYS A 149 9.99 -3.26 2.51
N THR A 150 8.93 -2.44 2.74
CA THR A 150 9.08 -1.17 3.43
C THR A 150 9.18 -1.38 4.94
N GLU A 151 10.05 -0.62 5.61
CA GLU A 151 10.17 -0.68 7.07
C GLU A 151 8.87 -0.26 7.73
N THR A 152 8.24 0.79 7.22
CA THR A 152 6.98 1.32 7.72
C THR A 152 5.83 0.33 7.54
N GLY A 153 5.70 -0.30 6.37
CA GLY A 153 4.67 -1.30 6.12
C GLY A 153 4.80 -2.53 7.01
N ILE A 154 6.03 -3.02 7.20
CA ILE A 154 6.33 -4.15 8.12
C ILE A 154 5.96 -3.77 9.55
N ARG A 155 6.35 -2.57 10.02
CA ARG A 155 6.03 -2.07 11.36
C ARG A 155 4.53 -1.99 11.57
N ILE A 156 3.78 -1.36 10.64
CA ILE A 156 2.33 -1.25 10.74
C ILE A 156 1.67 -2.64 10.80
N ALA A 157 2.08 -3.58 9.92
CA ALA A 157 1.56 -4.94 9.94
C ALA A 157 1.81 -5.64 11.28
N THR A 158 3.01 -5.45 11.86
CA THR A 158 3.39 -6.03 13.15
C THR A 158 2.54 -5.45 14.28
N GLU A 159 2.44 -4.12 14.36
CA GLU A 159 1.62 -3.44 15.38
C GLU A 159 0.13 -3.82 15.29
N MET A 160 -0.42 -3.96 14.08
CA MET A 160 -1.82 -4.27 13.87
C MET A 160 -2.19 -5.71 14.18
N PHE A 161 -1.34 -6.68 13.81
CA PHE A 161 -1.75 -8.08 13.77
C PHE A 161 -0.98 -9.00 14.73
N PHE A 162 0.20 -8.58 15.21
CA PHE A 162 1.02 -9.36 16.15
C PHE A 162 1.86 -8.46 17.07
N PRO A 163 1.19 -7.60 17.86
CA PRO A 163 1.85 -6.58 18.67
C PRO A 163 2.83 -7.14 19.73
N GLU A 164 2.66 -8.39 20.14
CA GLU A 164 3.57 -9.03 21.09
C GLU A 164 4.96 -9.26 20.49
N GLU A 165 5.06 -9.47 19.19
CA GLU A 165 6.37 -9.57 18.50
C GLU A 165 7.05 -8.21 18.34
N PHE A 166 6.26 -7.13 18.27
CA PHE A 166 6.79 -5.77 18.24
C PHE A 166 7.52 -5.42 19.56
N GLN A 167 6.92 -5.76 20.70
CA GLN A 167 7.54 -5.55 22.01
C GLN A 167 8.85 -6.33 22.16
N MET A 168 8.93 -7.54 21.61
CA MET A 168 10.18 -8.31 21.61
C MET A 168 11.28 -7.66 20.74
N SER A 169 10.92 -7.03 19.62
CA SER A 169 11.90 -6.36 18.76
C SER A 169 12.47 -5.07 19.38
N GLU A 170 11.68 -4.34 20.15
CA GLU A 170 12.15 -3.17 20.91
C GLU A 170 13.12 -3.56 22.04
N THR A 171 12.85 -4.67 22.75
CA THR A 171 13.77 -5.20 23.74
C THR A 171 15.10 -5.65 23.11
N TRP A 172 15.06 -6.30 21.97
CA TRP A 172 16.27 -6.70 21.24
C TRP A 172 17.08 -5.51 20.72
N ALA A 173 16.41 -4.42 20.32
CA ALA A 173 17.08 -3.18 19.91
C ALA A 173 17.73 -2.48 21.12
N GLN A 174 17.10 -2.51 22.30
CA GLN A 174 17.67 -1.99 23.54
C GLN A 174 18.83 -2.85 24.04
N ASP A 175 18.71 -4.17 23.97
CA ASP A 175 19.79 -5.11 24.33
C ASP A 175 20.98 -4.95 23.36
N GLY A 176 20.75 -4.80 22.07
CA GLY A 176 21.79 -4.54 21.07
C GLY A 176 22.50 -3.20 21.24
N LEU A 177 21.77 -2.15 21.66
CA LEU A 177 22.37 -0.86 22.00
C LEU A 177 23.21 -0.95 23.26
N GLN A 178 22.79 -1.71 24.27
CA GLN A 178 23.55 -1.95 25.49
C GLN A 178 24.81 -2.75 25.19
N GLU A 179 24.73 -3.81 24.38
CA GLU A 179 25.92 -4.57 23.94
C GLU A 179 26.91 -3.70 23.16
N LEU A 180 26.42 -2.76 22.34
CA LEU A 180 27.23 -1.82 21.58
C LEU A 180 27.91 -0.81 22.52
N ASP A 181 27.19 -0.27 23.50
CA ASP A 181 27.73 0.65 24.50
C ASP A 181 28.80 -0.06 25.37
N ASP A 182 28.54 -1.29 25.83
CA ASP A 182 29.49 -2.13 26.56
C ASP A 182 30.74 -2.44 25.73
N PHE A 183 30.57 -2.68 24.41
CA PHE A 183 31.69 -2.89 23.49
C PHE A 183 32.54 -1.63 23.31
N ILE A 184 31.89 -0.45 23.14
CA ILE A 184 32.57 0.86 23.01
C ILE A 184 33.34 1.20 24.28
N GLU A 185 32.78 0.97 25.47
CA GLU A 185 33.47 1.17 26.75
C GLU A 185 34.66 0.21 26.90
N ALA A 186 34.49 -1.07 26.53
CA ALA A 186 35.55 -2.07 26.61
C ALA A 186 36.75 -1.75 25.68
N GLN A 187 36.51 -1.04 24.56
CA GLN A 187 37.54 -0.59 23.62
C GLN A 187 38.17 0.76 24.01
N GLY A 188 37.71 1.42 25.08
CA GLY A 188 38.22 2.72 25.53
C GLY A 188 37.97 3.86 24.52
N ILE A 189 36.96 3.75 23.69
CA ILE A 189 36.57 4.76 22.68
C ILE A 189 35.66 5.81 23.34
N TYR A 190 36.27 6.90 23.86
CA TYR A 190 35.49 8.03 24.37
C TYR A 190 35.02 8.92 23.19
N ILE A 191 33.73 8.88 22.84
CA ILE A 191 33.14 9.88 21.96
C ILE A 191 33.01 11.18 22.78
N ARG A 192 33.85 12.17 22.50
CA ARG A 192 33.72 13.50 23.11
C ARG A 192 32.44 14.14 22.57
N GLN A 193 31.57 14.53 23.50
CA GLN A 193 30.39 15.37 23.23
C GLN A 193 30.79 16.74 22.68
#